data_fef2769c1e1963c945b80f38d5b8463a
#
_entry.id   fef2769c1e1963c945b80f38d5b8463a
#
_cell.length_a   1.000
_cell.length_b   1.000
_cell.length_c   1.000
_cell.angle_alpha   90.00
_cell.angle_beta   90.00
_cell.angle_gamma   90.00
#
_symmetry.space_group_name_H-M   'P 1'
#
loop_
_entity.id
_entity.type
_entity.pdbx_description
1 polymer ?
#
loop_
_entity_poly.entity_id
_entity_poly.type
_entity_poly.pdbx_seq_one_letter_code
_entity_poly.pdbx_strand_id
1 'polypeptide(L)'
;MKKLKELLNGVNVGKVYGDTDREIGHIHFDSRKIEPGDVFIAQRGVNADGHAFIDKALTRGAVAVVCEQLPENRPEEVTYIWTADTSEALGVMAGNYWDNPSRELKLVGVTGTNGKTTTATLLYELVRLTGEKAGLLSTVCNYIGEEKIPATHTTPDALSIQELLRRMVDAGCRYCFMEASSHAIHQKRIAGLDFDGAIFSNITHDHLDYHKTFKAYIEAKKAFFDRLPAHAFALTNADDKNGLVMLQNTRAHRYTYSCRTMADFTAKVLEKHLDGTLLRLDGEEVWTKFTGDFNAYNLLAVYAAARLLGFPKENVLEYVSLLVPVSGRFETLISTEGVMAVVDYAHTPDAVENVLSTICGLKGRDNQVITVVGAGGDRDKTKRPEMADAACRYSDHVILTSDNPRSEDPEQIIRDMLTGVKEGFQYRVEAITDRKEAIRKAIGMASKGDIILVAGKGHENYQAVKGVKHHFDDKEVIREIFDLSNR
;
A
#
# COMPACT_ATOMS: atom_id res chain seq x y z
N MET A 1 -7.90 -33.41 -2.89
CA MET A 1 -6.79 -33.19 -1.93
C MET A 1 -5.48 -33.37 -2.68
N LYS A 2 -4.43 -32.66 -2.30
CA LYS A 2 -3.09 -32.76 -2.92
C LYS A 2 -2.17 -33.57 -2.01
N LYS A 3 -1.19 -34.25 -2.60
CA LYS A 3 -0.17 -34.93 -1.82
C LYS A 3 0.89 -33.95 -1.31
N LEU A 4 1.46 -34.21 -0.14
CA LEU A 4 2.49 -33.36 0.46
C LEU A 4 3.67 -33.14 -0.50
N LYS A 5 4.13 -34.16 -1.24
CA LYS A 5 5.20 -34.05 -2.24
C LYS A 5 4.90 -33.04 -3.36
N GLU A 6 3.62 -32.89 -3.74
CA GLU A 6 3.20 -31.91 -4.74
C GLU A 6 3.30 -30.49 -4.18
N LEU A 7 2.96 -30.31 -2.90
CA LEU A 7 3.11 -29.03 -2.20
C LEU A 7 4.57 -28.63 -2.03
N LEU A 8 5.49 -29.59 -1.89
CA LEU A 8 6.92 -29.37 -1.72
C LEU A 8 7.64 -29.09 -3.03
N ASN A 9 6.99 -29.15 -4.18
CA ASN A 9 7.63 -28.88 -5.47
C ASN A 9 8.19 -27.45 -5.52
N GLY A 10 9.49 -27.31 -5.80
CA GLY A 10 10.19 -26.03 -5.83
C GLY A 10 10.49 -25.40 -4.46
N VAL A 11 10.11 -26.06 -3.35
CA VAL A 11 10.53 -25.66 -2.01
C VAL A 11 11.98 -26.07 -1.78
N ASN A 12 12.79 -25.19 -1.20
CA ASN A 12 14.16 -25.51 -0.80
C ASN A 12 14.16 -26.37 0.47
N VAL A 13 13.91 -27.68 0.28
CA VAL A 13 13.85 -28.67 1.36
C VAL A 13 15.26 -29.18 1.68
N GLY A 14 15.65 -29.06 2.94
CA GLY A 14 16.94 -29.61 3.39
C GLY A 14 16.84 -31.06 3.83
N LYS A 15 15.85 -31.43 4.63
CA LYS A 15 15.61 -32.81 5.13
C LYS A 15 14.13 -33.10 5.29
N VAL A 16 13.77 -34.36 5.03
CA VAL A 16 12.41 -34.88 5.25
C VAL A 16 12.49 -36.11 6.15
N TYR A 17 11.59 -36.17 7.11
CA TYR A 17 11.39 -37.32 8.02
C TYR A 17 9.92 -37.72 7.95
N GLY A 18 9.64 -38.88 7.43
CA GLY A 18 8.29 -39.43 7.26
C GLY A 18 7.84 -39.50 5.80
N ASP A 19 6.56 -39.77 5.61
CA ASP A 19 5.94 -40.03 4.31
C ASP A 19 5.47 -38.73 3.64
N THR A 20 5.87 -38.50 2.40
CA THR A 20 5.45 -37.36 1.56
C THR A 20 4.31 -37.70 0.60
N ASP A 21 3.91 -38.97 0.49
CA ASP A 21 2.77 -39.38 -0.36
C ASP A 21 1.41 -39.18 0.28
N ARG A 22 1.37 -38.74 1.56
CA ARG A 22 0.13 -38.49 2.27
C ARG A 22 -0.67 -37.35 1.65
N GLU A 23 -1.97 -37.48 1.69
CA GLU A 23 -2.90 -36.45 1.29
C GLU A 23 -3.00 -35.35 2.36
N ILE A 24 -3.10 -34.11 1.91
CA ILE A 24 -3.16 -32.89 2.75
C ILE A 24 -4.51 -32.22 2.59
N GLY A 25 -5.12 -31.86 3.72
CA GLY A 25 -6.31 -31.01 3.78
C GLY A 25 -5.97 -29.57 3.42
N HIS A 26 -5.45 -28.84 4.37
CA HIS A 26 -5.08 -27.43 4.21
C HIS A 26 -3.65 -27.15 4.69
N ILE A 27 -3.19 -25.91 4.42
CA ILE A 27 -1.92 -25.38 4.91
C ILE A 27 -2.23 -24.24 5.86
N HIS A 28 -1.64 -24.26 7.06
CA HIS A 28 -1.78 -23.17 8.03
C HIS A 28 -0.45 -22.83 8.72
N PHE A 29 -0.26 -21.56 9.02
CA PHE A 29 0.81 -21.06 9.91
C PHE A 29 0.25 -20.61 11.28
N ASP A 30 -1.08 -20.64 11.46
CA ASP A 30 -1.75 -20.41 12.75
C ASP A 30 -2.22 -21.75 13.32
N SER A 31 -1.58 -22.20 14.41
CA SER A 31 -1.90 -23.47 15.04
C SER A 31 -3.35 -23.61 15.52
N ARG A 32 -4.06 -22.49 15.68
CA ARG A 32 -5.48 -22.46 16.10
C ARG A 32 -6.43 -22.88 14.98
N LYS A 33 -5.98 -22.77 13.72
CA LYS A 33 -6.76 -23.11 12.52
C LYS A 33 -6.55 -24.53 12.02
N ILE A 34 -5.58 -25.26 12.60
CA ILE A 34 -5.27 -26.64 12.23
C ILE A 34 -6.47 -27.54 12.47
N GLU A 35 -6.78 -28.36 11.48
CA GLU A 35 -7.72 -29.45 11.49
C GLU A 35 -7.01 -30.78 11.17
N PRO A 36 -7.61 -31.95 11.47
CA PRO A 36 -7.01 -33.27 11.15
C PRO A 36 -6.70 -33.39 9.64
N GLY A 37 -5.47 -33.73 9.32
CA GLY A 37 -5.00 -33.85 7.91
C GLY A 37 -4.27 -32.64 7.36
N ASP A 38 -4.14 -31.57 8.14
CA ASP A 38 -3.49 -30.31 7.69
C ASP A 38 -1.95 -30.36 7.85
N VAL A 39 -1.30 -29.42 7.16
CA VAL A 39 0.12 -29.07 7.32
C VAL A 39 0.24 -27.82 8.16
N PHE A 40 1.05 -27.89 9.21
CA PHE A 40 1.45 -26.72 9.99
C PHE A 40 2.81 -26.20 9.55
N ILE A 41 2.91 -24.91 9.25
CA ILE A 41 4.19 -24.23 8.93
C ILE A 41 4.58 -23.36 10.13
N ALA A 42 5.66 -23.78 10.82
CA ALA A 42 6.20 -23.11 11.99
C ALA A 42 6.98 -21.87 11.58
N GLN A 43 6.28 -20.80 11.19
CA GLN A 43 6.86 -19.56 10.71
C GLN A 43 7.37 -18.71 11.87
N ARG A 44 8.55 -18.09 11.72
CA ARG A 44 9.04 -17.05 12.65
C ARG A 44 8.38 -15.73 12.33
N GLY A 45 7.38 -15.37 13.13
CA GLY A 45 6.71 -14.08 13.04
C GLY A 45 7.45 -12.97 13.79
N VAL A 46 7.01 -11.73 13.57
CA VAL A 46 7.58 -10.55 14.26
C VAL A 46 7.32 -10.57 15.77
N ASN A 47 6.15 -11.09 16.19
CA ASN A 47 5.70 -11.09 17.58
C ASN A 47 5.74 -12.46 18.26
N ALA A 48 5.86 -13.54 17.49
CA ALA A 48 5.87 -14.90 18.03
C ALA A 48 6.62 -15.84 17.10
N ASP A 49 7.33 -16.82 17.69
CA ASP A 49 7.96 -17.90 16.95
C ASP A 49 6.97 -19.08 16.83
N GLY A 50 6.61 -19.44 15.60
CA GLY A 50 5.69 -20.54 15.30
C GLY A 50 6.17 -21.90 15.81
N HIS A 51 7.48 -22.10 16.00
CA HIS A 51 8.05 -23.34 16.54
C HIS A 51 7.52 -23.66 17.94
N ALA A 52 7.20 -22.66 18.75
CA ALA A 52 6.59 -22.84 20.08
C ALA A 52 5.16 -23.43 20.03
N PHE A 53 4.55 -23.49 18.86
CA PHE A 53 3.18 -23.97 18.69
C PHE A 53 3.08 -25.31 17.94
N ILE A 54 4.23 -25.98 17.66
CA ILE A 54 4.25 -27.28 16.97
C ILE A 54 3.41 -28.31 17.74
N ASP A 55 3.64 -28.50 19.04
CA ASP A 55 2.90 -29.47 19.86
C ASP A 55 1.39 -29.21 19.85
N LYS A 56 1.00 -27.93 19.87
CA LYS A 56 -0.42 -27.54 19.76
C LYS A 56 -1.01 -27.90 18.41
N ALA A 57 -0.25 -27.71 17.31
CA ALA A 57 -0.68 -28.10 15.97
C ALA A 57 -0.82 -29.62 15.86
N LEU A 58 0.10 -30.40 16.42
CA LEU A 58 0.04 -31.88 16.46
C LEU A 58 -1.19 -32.35 17.24
N THR A 59 -1.44 -31.76 18.41
CA THR A 59 -2.63 -32.10 19.24
C THR A 59 -3.94 -31.85 18.49
N ARG A 60 -3.96 -30.91 17.53
CA ARG A 60 -5.10 -30.59 16.67
C ARG A 60 -5.17 -31.44 15.40
N GLY A 61 -4.20 -32.34 15.18
CA GLY A 61 -4.23 -33.32 14.10
C GLY A 61 -3.42 -32.91 12.86
N ALA A 62 -2.44 -32.01 13.00
CA ALA A 62 -1.49 -31.77 11.93
C ALA A 62 -0.75 -33.07 11.57
N VAL A 63 -0.75 -33.43 10.27
CA VAL A 63 -0.11 -34.64 9.76
C VAL A 63 1.30 -34.36 9.21
N ALA A 64 1.63 -33.09 8.98
CA ALA A 64 2.97 -32.66 8.60
C ALA A 64 3.32 -31.31 9.22
N VAL A 65 4.60 -31.11 9.48
CA VAL A 65 5.16 -29.86 10.04
C VAL A 65 6.35 -29.42 9.17
N VAL A 66 6.31 -28.16 8.72
CA VAL A 66 7.45 -27.49 8.08
C VAL A 66 8.09 -26.57 9.11
N CYS A 67 9.39 -26.72 9.35
CA CYS A 67 10.08 -26.00 10.42
C CYS A 67 11.56 -25.70 10.08
N GLU A 68 12.13 -24.70 10.74
CA GLU A 68 13.54 -24.36 10.69
C GLU A 68 14.33 -25.05 11.83
N GLN A 69 13.62 -25.47 12.87
CA GLN A 69 14.17 -26.23 13.99
C GLN A 69 13.29 -27.45 14.22
N LEU A 70 13.89 -28.63 14.10
CA LEU A 70 13.19 -29.89 14.35
C LEU A 70 12.89 -30.03 15.86
N PRO A 71 11.66 -30.40 16.25
CA PRO A 71 11.37 -30.69 17.65
C PRO A 71 12.12 -31.96 18.11
N GLU A 72 12.42 -32.04 19.40
CA GLU A 72 13.10 -33.21 20.00
C GLU A 72 12.20 -34.45 19.91
N ASN A 73 10.93 -34.29 20.27
CA ASN A 73 9.93 -35.34 20.15
C ASN A 73 9.23 -35.27 18.79
N ARG A 74 9.33 -36.35 17.99
CA ARG A 74 8.78 -36.45 16.63
C ARG A 74 8.01 -37.76 16.50
N PRO A 75 6.69 -37.71 16.72
CA PRO A 75 5.83 -38.85 16.44
C PRO A 75 6.03 -39.42 15.02
N GLU A 76 6.20 -40.73 14.87
CA GLU A 76 6.51 -41.39 13.59
C GLU A 76 5.40 -41.22 12.55
N GLU A 77 4.17 -41.03 13.00
CA GLU A 77 3.01 -40.79 12.14
C GLU A 77 2.95 -39.41 11.53
N VAL A 78 3.83 -38.46 11.95
CA VAL A 78 3.89 -37.09 11.45
C VAL A 78 5.09 -36.92 10.53
N THR A 79 4.90 -36.24 9.40
CA THR A 79 6.01 -35.91 8.50
C THR A 79 6.62 -34.56 8.88
N TYR A 80 7.94 -34.52 9.07
CA TYR A 80 8.68 -33.31 9.37
C TYR A 80 9.52 -32.89 8.19
N ILE A 81 9.37 -31.64 7.77
CA ILE A 81 10.13 -31.04 6.68
C ILE A 81 11.00 -29.93 7.27
N TRP A 82 12.30 -30.14 7.25
CA TRP A 82 13.25 -29.10 7.64
C TRP A 82 13.60 -28.24 6.43
N THR A 83 13.53 -26.93 6.58
CA THR A 83 13.95 -25.92 5.61
C THR A 83 14.69 -24.80 6.32
N ALA A 84 15.56 -24.11 5.60
CA ALA A 84 16.25 -22.94 6.14
C ALA A 84 15.36 -21.69 6.28
N ASP A 85 14.19 -21.68 5.63
CA ASP A 85 13.29 -20.52 5.59
C ASP A 85 11.83 -20.98 5.42
N THR A 86 11.09 -20.96 6.51
CA THR A 86 9.67 -21.38 6.52
C THR A 86 8.76 -20.34 5.86
N SER A 87 9.14 -19.06 5.82
CA SER A 87 8.36 -18.02 5.13
C SER A 87 8.43 -18.16 3.61
N GLU A 88 9.63 -18.49 3.07
CA GLU A 88 9.80 -18.84 1.66
C GLU A 88 9.00 -20.10 1.31
N ALA A 89 9.15 -21.14 2.15
CA ALA A 89 8.45 -22.40 1.97
C ALA A 89 6.92 -22.22 1.96
N LEU A 90 6.37 -21.40 2.87
CA LEU A 90 4.94 -21.09 2.92
C LEU A 90 4.44 -20.51 1.59
N GLY A 91 5.14 -19.52 1.03
CA GLY A 91 4.73 -18.89 -0.22
C GLY A 91 4.70 -19.86 -1.40
N VAL A 92 5.75 -20.72 -1.53
CA VAL A 92 5.84 -21.72 -2.60
C VAL A 92 4.78 -22.82 -2.41
N MET A 93 4.63 -23.34 -1.19
CA MET A 93 3.63 -24.37 -0.89
C MET A 93 2.20 -23.85 -1.09
N ALA A 94 1.91 -22.61 -0.71
CA ALA A 94 0.63 -21.97 -0.96
C ALA A 94 0.35 -21.85 -2.47
N GLY A 95 1.37 -21.45 -3.26
CA GLY A 95 1.26 -21.43 -4.71
C GLY A 95 0.90 -22.80 -5.27
N ASN A 96 1.64 -23.85 -4.86
CA ASN A 96 1.36 -25.22 -5.28
C ASN A 96 -0.02 -25.72 -4.85
N TYR A 97 -0.47 -25.33 -3.66
CA TYR A 97 -1.80 -25.70 -3.15
C TYR A 97 -2.91 -25.12 -4.02
N TRP A 98 -2.78 -23.90 -4.50
CA TRP A 98 -3.75 -23.19 -5.33
C TRP A 98 -3.43 -23.26 -6.84
N ASP A 99 -2.63 -24.22 -7.31
CA ASP A 99 -2.24 -24.44 -8.72
C ASP A 99 -1.51 -23.27 -9.37
N ASN A 100 -0.71 -22.53 -8.57
CA ASN A 100 0.13 -21.42 -9.02
C ASN A 100 -0.62 -20.35 -9.85
N PRO A 101 -1.68 -19.76 -9.31
CA PRO A 101 -2.58 -18.88 -10.08
C PRO A 101 -1.89 -17.62 -10.63
N SER A 102 -0.77 -17.18 -10.02
CA SER A 102 0.02 -16.06 -10.54
C SER A 102 0.59 -16.29 -11.94
N ARG A 103 0.74 -17.54 -12.37
CA ARG A 103 1.20 -17.90 -13.73
C ARG A 103 0.10 -17.82 -14.78
N GLU A 104 -1.16 -17.75 -14.36
CA GLU A 104 -2.33 -17.65 -15.23
C GLU A 104 -2.81 -16.19 -15.39
N LEU A 105 -2.23 -15.27 -14.60
CA LEU A 105 -2.53 -13.84 -14.58
C LEU A 105 -1.34 -13.04 -15.08
N LYS A 106 -1.59 -11.85 -15.62
CA LYS A 106 -0.59 -10.81 -15.76
C LYS A 106 -0.48 -10.07 -14.43
N LEU A 107 0.48 -10.48 -13.59
CA LEU A 107 0.64 -9.98 -12.23
C LEU A 107 1.67 -8.85 -12.19
N VAL A 108 1.26 -7.66 -11.73
CA VAL A 108 2.14 -6.50 -11.56
C VAL A 108 2.11 -6.02 -10.11
N GLY A 109 3.28 -5.92 -9.50
CA GLY A 109 3.46 -5.41 -8.16
C GLY A 109 3.94 -3.95 -8.13
N VAL A 110 3.40 -3.15 -7.23
CA VAL A 110 3.80 -1.75 -7.04
C VAL A 110 4.40 -1.58 -5.66
N THR A 111 5.64 -1.10 -5.58
CA THR A 111 6.31 -0.77 -4.32
C THR A 111 6.82 0.67 -4.31
N GLY A 112 7.06 1.20 -3.13
CA GLY A 112 7.54 2.55 -2.85
C GLY A 112 7.08 3.03 -1.48
N THR A 113 7.42 4.23 -1.08
CA THR A 113 6.84 4.86 0.11
C THR A 113 5.45 5.39 -0.21
N ASN A 114 5.33 6.26 -1.18
CA ASN A 114 4.10 6.91 -1.62
C ASN A 114 3.70 6.44 -3.03
N GLY A 115 2.42 6.56 -3.38
CA GLY A 115 1.87 6.29 -4.73
C GLY A 115 1.48 4.84 -5.02
N LYS A 116 1.79 3.86 -4.16
CA LYS A 116 1.46 2.43 -4.38
C LYS A 116 -0.03 2.21 -4.65
N THR A 117 -0.87 2.64 -3.74
CA THR A 117 -2.33 2.47 -3.81
C THR A 117 -2.91 3.14 -5.05
N THR A 118 -2.49 4.39 -5.30
CA THR A 118 -2.93 5.13 -6.48
C THR A 118 -2.55 4.40 -7.76
N THR A 119 -1.27 4.04 -7.93
CA THR A 119 -0.78 3.39 -9.14
C THR A 119 -1.43 2.02 -9.37
N ALA A 120 -1.54 1.17 -8.33
CA ALA A 120 -2.16 -0.15 -8.45
C ALA A 120 -3.66 -0.03 -8.79
N THR A 121 -4.38 0.87 -8.12
CA THR A 121 -5.81 1.08 -8.37
C THR A 121 -6.06 1.66 -9.76
N LEU A 122 -5.26 2.64 -10.20
CA LEU A 122 -5.41 3.24 -11.52
C LEU A 122 -5.08 2.25 -12.65
N LEU A 123 -4.11 1.36 -12.47
CA LEU A 123 -3.86 0.26 -13.42
C LEU A 123 -5.07 -0.69 -13.51
N TYR A 124 -5.63 -1.07 -12.36
CA TYR A 124 -6.85 -1.89 -12.32
C TYR A 124 -8.01 -1.20 -13.05
N GLU A 125 -8.27 0.08 -12.78
CA GLU A 125 -9.34 0.83 -13.45
C GLU A 125 -9.06 1.01 -14.95
N LEU A 126 -7.82 1.30 -15.35
CA LEU A 126 -7.45 1.44 -16.75
C LEU A 126 -7.71 0.13 -17.52
N VAL A 127 -7.31 -1.01 -16.95
CA VAL A 127 -7.55 -2.31 -17.61
C VAL A 127 -9.04 -2.61 -17.70
N ARG A 128 -9.85 -2.25 -16.70
CA ARG A 128 -11.32 -2.39 -16.78
C ARG A 128 -11.94 -1.54 -17.91
N LEU A 129 -11.41 -0.34 -18.16
CA LEU A 129 -11.84 0.51 -19.29
C LEU A 129 -11.56 -0.14 -20.65
N THR A 130 -10.61 -1.06 -20.75
CA THR A 130 -10.39 -1.85 -21.98
C THR A 130 -11.43 -2.96 -22.19
N GLY A 131 -12.29 -3.22 -21.22
CA GLY A 131 -13.22 -4.35 -21.20
C GLY A 131 -12.63 -5.65 -20.66
N GLU A 132 -11.35 -5.66 -20.26
CA GLU A 132 -10.70 -6.82 -19.66
C GLU A 132 -11.03 -6.92 -18.17
N LYS A 133 -11.13 -8.15 -17.65
CA LYS A 133 -11.30 -8.38 -16.22
C LYS A 133 -9.96 -8.34 -15.50
N ALA A 134 -9.90 -7.57 -14.42
CA ALA A 134 -8.73 -7.43 -13.57
C ALA A 134 -9.06 -7.68 -12.10
N GLY A 135 -8.04 -8.03 -11.33
CA GLY A 135 -8.06 -8.05 -9.87
C GLY A 135 -7.19 -6.95 -9.29
N LEU A 136 -7.44 -6.61 -8.03
CA LEU A 136 -6.67 -5.63 -7.26
C LEU A 136 -6.46 -6.14 -5.85
N LEU A 137 -5.21 -6.05 -5.35
CA LEU A 137 -4.87 -6.24 -3.93
C LEU A 137 -4.26 -4.95 -3.41
N SER A 138 -4.99 -4.20 -2.58
CA SER A 138 -4.55 -2.87 -2.13
C SER A 138 -4.95 -2.55 -0.69
N THR A 139 -4.41 -1.46 -0.17
CA THR A 139 -4.70 -0.95 1.17
C THR A 139 -6.18 -0.59 1.36
N VAL A 140 -6.82 -0.06 0.32
CA VAL A 140 -8.21 0.43 0.38
C VAL A 140 -9.20 -0.71 0.34
N CYS A 141 -9.04 -1.60 -0.61
CA CYS A 141 -9.88 -2.79 -0.80
C CYS A 141 -9.22 -3.73 -1.80
N ASN A 142 -9.66 -4.97 -1.81
CA ASN A 142 -9.34 -5.94 -2.85
C ASN A 142 -10.51 -6.03 -3.84
N TYR A 143 -10.21 -6.34 -5.10
CA TYR A 143 -11.22 -6.61 -6.10
C TYR A 143 -10.96 -7.92 -6.83
N ILE A 144 -12.01 -8.71 -7.06
CA ILE A 144 -12.02 -9.87 -7.95
C ILE A 144 -12.99 -9.53 -9.09
N GLY A 145 -12.47 -9.08 -10.23
CA GLY A 145 -13.33 -8.41 -11.21
C GLY A 145 -14.00 -7.19 -10.59
N GLU A 146 -15.33 -7.20 -10.48
CA GLU A 146 -16.11 -6.12 -9.86
C GLU A 146 -16.47 -6.41 -8.38
N GLU A 147 -16.26 -7.64 -7.90
CA GLU A 147 -16.52 -8.01 -6.51
C GLU A 147 -15.55 -7.30 -5.56
N LYS A 148 -16.08 -6.45 -4.68
CA LYS A 148 -15.30 -5.73 -3.68
C LYS A 148 -15.17 -6.56 -2.40
N ILE A 149 -13.92 -6.78 -1.96
CA ILE A 149 -13.59 -7.52 -0.75
C ILE A 149 -12.85 -6.58 0.21
N PRO A 150 -13.25 -6.48 1.48
CA PRO A 150 -12.54 -5.66 2.46
C PRO A 150 -11.07 -6.06 2.58
N ALA A 151 -10.16 -5.09 2.54
CA ALA A 151 -8.75 -5.32 2.80
C ALA A 151 -8.47 -5.34 4.31
N THR A 152 -7.68 -6.29 4.76
CA THR A 152 -7.20 -6.35 6.15
C THR A 152 -5.78 -5.77 6.29
N HIS A 153 -5.00 -5.85 5.23
CA HIS A 153 -3.61 -5.38 5.14
C HIS A 153 -3.35 -4.83 3.73
N THR A 154 -2.38 -3.93 3.62
CA THR A 154 -1.89 -3.43 2.31
C THR A 154 -1.49 -4.58 1.39
N THR A 155 -0.78 -5.57 1.92
CA THR A 155 -0.41 -6.81 1.25
C THR A 155 -0.79 -7.95 2.19
N PRO A 156 -1.72 -8.84 1.84
CA PRO A 156 -2.12 -9.97 2.67
C PRO A 156 -0.97 -10.95 2.97
N ASP A 157 -1.22 -11.96 3.80
CA ASP A 157 -0.28 -13.08 3.96
C ASP A 157 -0.23 -13.97 2.72
N ALA A 158 0.79 -14.83 2.64
CA ALA A 158 1.04 -15.63 1.45
C ALA A 158 -0.10 -16.60 1.09
N LEU A 159 -0.78 -17.19 2.07
CA LEU A 159 -1.94 -18.06 1.84
C LEU A 159 -3.10 -17.28 1.24
N SER A 160 -3.44 -16.15 1.87
CA SER A 160 -4.53 -15.28 1.43
C SER A 160 -4.29 -14.70 0.03
N ILE A 161 -3.04 -14.34 -0.30
CA ILE A 161 -2.70 -13.86 -1.65
C ILE A 161 -2.99 -14.95 -2.69
N GLN A 162 -2.50 -16.16 -2.49
CA GLN A 162 -2.67 -17.26 -3.46
C GLN A 162 -4.15 -17.64 -3.62
N GLU A 163 -4.91 -17.68 -2.53
CA GLU A 163 -6.37 -17.91 -2.56
C GLU A 163 -7.09 -16.83 -3.38
N LEU A 164 -6.79 -15.55 -3.12
CA LEU A 164 -7.39 -14.43 -3.86
C LEU A 164 -7.04 -14.47 -5.34
N LEU A 165 -5.78 -14.77 -5.68
CA LEU A 165 -5.36 -14.94 -7.07
C LEU A 165 -6.08 -16.11 -7.77
N ARG A 166 -6.28 -17.24 -7.07
CA ARG A 166 -7.04 -18.38 -7.61
C ARG A 166 -8.49 -17.96 -7.89
N ARG A 167 -9.14 -17.29 -6.96
CA ARG A 167 -10.48 -16.75 -7.15
C ARG A 167 -10.55 -15.75 -8.32
N MET A 168 -9.51 -14.94 -8.53
CA MET A 168 -9.42 -14.03 -9.68
C MET A 168 -9.38 -14.80 -11.00
N VAL A 169 -8.54 -15.85 -11.10
CA VAL A 169 -8.47 -16.70 -12.29
C VAL A 169 -9.82 -17.38 -12.55
N ASP A 170 -10.45 -17.96 -11.51
CA ASP A 170 -11.74 -18.64 -11.62
C ASP A 170 -12.87 -17.68 -12.04
N ALA A 171 -12.77 -16.39 -11.67
CA ALA A 171 -13.67 -15.33 -12.11
C ALA A 171 -13.38 -14.81 -13.54
N GLY A 172 -12.34 -15.33 -14.19
CA GLY A 172 -11.92 -14.96 -15.53
C GLY A 172 -11.12 -13.67 -15.62
N CYS A 173 -10.47 -13.24 -14.52
CA CYS A 173 -9.51 -12.14 -14.57
C CYS A 173 -8.27 -12.58 -15.35
N ARG A 174 -7.72 -11.67 -16.16
CA ARG A 174 -6.46 -11.86 -16.89
C ARG A 174 -5.30 -11.06 -16.29
N TYR A 175 -5.60 -10.06 -15.50
CA TYR A 175 -4.64 -9.14 -14.88
C TYR A 175 -4.88 -9.08 -13.38
N CYS A 176 -3.80 -8.88 -12.64
CA CYS A 176 -3.87 -8.53 -11.21
C CYS A 176 -2.82 -7.47 -10.90
N PHE A 177 -3.25 -6.41 -10.23
CA PHE A 177 -2.37 -5.36 -9.73
C PHE A 177 -2.34 -5.41 -8.21
N MET A 178 -1.15 -5.35 -7.62
CA MET A 178 -1.04 -5.45 -6.17
C MET A 178 -0.02 -4.49 -5.58
N GLU A 179 -0.32 -4.00 -4.39
CA GLU A 179 0.66 -3.30 -3.57
C GLU A 179 1.62 -4.31 -2.93
N ALA A 180 2.93 -4.13 -3.14
CA ALA A 180 3.99 -4.87 -2.47
C ALA A 180 4.66 -3.97 -1.42
N SER A 181 4.19 -4.03 -0.17
CA SER A 181 4.76 -3.26 0.93
C SER A 181 6.14 -3.79 1.32
N SER A 182 7.01 -2.92 1.86
CA SER A 182 8.34 -3.34 2.32
C SER A 182 8.29 -4.42 3.40
N HIS A 183 7.27 -4.39 4.27
CA HIS A 183 7.01 -5.45 5.25
C HIS A 183 6.69 -6.78 4.56
N ALA A 184 5.81 -6.77 3.56
CA ALA A 184 5.44 -7.99 2.84
C ALA A 184 6.61 -8.59 2.07
N ILE A 185 7.44 -7.75 1.44
CA ILE A 185 8.65 -8.21 0.74
C ILE A 185 9.64 -8.81 1.75
N HIS A 186 9.92 -8.11 2.85
CA HIS A 186 10.84 -8.56 3.89
C HIS A 186 10.36 -9.84 4.58
N GLN A 187 9.06 -9.94 4.86
CA GLN A 187 8.41 -11.12 5.46
C GLN A 187 8.10 -12.23 4.43
N LYS A 188 8.52 -12.06 3.19
CA LYS A 188 8.33 -13.04 2.10
C LYS A 188 6.87 -13.42 1.81
N ARG A 189 5.93 -12.52 2.09
CA ARG A 189 4.51 -12.77 1.79
C ARG A 189 4.23 -12.91 0.30
N ILE A 190 5.12 -12.37 -0.55
CA ILE A 190 5.07 -12.47 -2.02
C ILE A 190 5.96 -13.58 -2.59
N ALA A 191 6.53 -14.45 -1.74
CA ALA A 191 7.27 -15.62 -2.19
C ALA A 191 6.36 -16.58 -2.96
N GLY A 192 6.91 -17.27 -3.96
CA GLY A 192 6.14 -18.19 -4.81
C GLY A 192 5.25 -17.53 -5.84
N LEU A 193 5.19 -16.19 -5.91
CA LEU A 193 4.47 -15.47 -6.97
C LEU A 193 5.35 -15.28 -8.21
N ASP A 194 4.74 -15.46 -9.38
CA ASP A 194 5.34 -15.20 -10.68
C ASP A 194 4.85 -13.84 -11.19
N PHE A 195 5.71 -12.84 -11.17
CA PHE A 195 5.38 -11.47 -11.56
C PHE A 195 5.73 -11.21 -13.02
N ASP A 196 4.81 -10.60 -13.79
CA ASP A 196 5.09 -10.05 -15.13
C ASP A 196 5.71 -8.65 -15.05
N GLY A 197 5.56 -7.95 -13.94
CA GLY A 197 6.17 -6.64 -13.76
C GLY A 197 6.24 -6.14 -12.33
N ALA A 198 7.17 -5.25 -12.10
CA ALA A 198 7.30 -4.49 -10.85
C ALA A 198 7.52 -3.01 -11.12
N ILE A 199 6.89 -2.17 -10.31
CA ILE A 199 6.96 -0.71 -10.39
C ILE A 199 7.52 -0.16 -9.08
N PHE A 200 8.55 0.68 -9.15
CA PHE A 200 9.05 1.47 -8.04
C PHE A 200 8.66 2.93 -8.20
N SER A 201 7.93 3.47 -7.21
CA SER A 201 7.49 4.87 -7.23
C SER A 201 8.50 5.84 -6.62
N ASN A 202 8.86 5.64 -5.36
CA ASN A 202 9.79 6.49 -4.60
C ASN A 202 10.16 5.84 -3.27
N ILE A 203 11.18 6.41 -2.59
CA ILE A 203 11.52 6.02 -1.23
C ILE A 203 11.91 7.24 -0.39
N THR A 204 11.14 7.51 0.67
CA THR A 204 11.36 8.57 1.64
C THR A 204 11.30 8.02 3.06
N HIS A 205 11.51 8.86 4.08
CA HIS A 205 11.52 8.44 5.48
C HIS A 205 10.16 7.86 5.90
N ASP A 206 10.12 6.54 6.09
CA ASP A 206 8.99 5.82 6.69
C ASP A 206 9.44 4.44 7.18
N HIS A 207 8.65 3.81 8.07
CA HIS A 207 8.84 2.43 8.55
C HIS A 207 10.23 2.14 9.19
N LEU A 208 10.92 3.14 9.76
CA LEU A 208 12.20 2.92 10.46
C LEU A 208 12.02 2.28 11.84
N ASP A 209 10.82 2.31 12.40
CA ASP A 209 10.41 1.48 13.54
C ASP A 209 10.61 -0.01 13.26
N TYR A 210 10.33 -0.45 12.05
CA TYR A 210 10.47 -1.84 11.59
C TYR A 210 11.85 -2.13 10.99
N HIS A 211 12.28 -1.36 9.98
CA HIS A 211 13.52 -1.63 9.22
C HIS A 211 14.79 -1.14 9.94
N LYS A 212 14.67 -0.35 11.01
CA LYS A 212 15.76 0.22 11.83
C LYS A 212 16.64 1.22 11.11
N THR A 213 16.98 1.01 9.84
CA THR A 213 17.82 1.91 9.04
C THR A 213 17.20 2.17 7.66
N PHE A 214 17.47 3.34 7.10
CA PHE A 214 17.03 3.68 5.75
C PHE A 214 17.65 2.74 4.70
N LYS A 215 18.90 2.29 4.92
CA LYS A 215 19.56 1.29 4.06
C LYS A 215 18.78 -0.03 4.04
N ALA A 216 18.41 -0.58 5.19
CA ALA A 216 17.62 -1.81 5.28
C ALA A 216 16.24 -1.65 4.61
N TYR A 217 15.65 -0.47 4.69
CA TYR A 217 14.39 -0.16 4.01
C TYR A 217 14.53 -0.17 2.48
N ILE A 218 15.65 0.39 1.94
CA ILE A 218 15.98 0.31 0.50
C ILE A 218 16.19 -1.16 0.09
N GLU A 219 17.00 -1.91 0.85
CA GLU A 219 17.31 -3.31 0.58
C GLU A 219 16.04 -4.19 0.58
N ALA A 220 15.11 -3.94 1.48
CA ALA A 220 13.83 -4.65 1.52
C ALA A 220 13.03 -4.46 0.23
N LYS A 221 12.93 -3.22 -0.29
CA LYS A 221 12.23 -2.96 -1.57
C LYS A 221 13.01 -3.52 -2.77
N LYS A 222 14.34 -3.36 -2.77
CA LYS A 222 15.21 -3.87 -3.82
C LYS A 222 15.10 -5.37 -3.99
N ALA A 223 14.94 -6.13 -2.91
CA ALA A 223 14.79 -7.58 -2.94
C ALA A 223 13.61 -8.05 -3.80
N PHE A 224 12.58 -7.24 -3.98
CA PHE A 224 11.49 -7.54 -4.92
C PHE A 224 11.97 -7.55 -6.38
N PHE A 225 12.73 -6.52 -6.76
CA PHE A 225 13.28 -6.40 -8.12
C PHE A 225 14.35 -7.47 -8.42
N ASP A 226 15.20 -7.79 -7.43
CA ASP A 226 16.25 -8.77 -7.57
C ASP A 226 15.71 -10.20 -7.83
N ARG A 227 14.45 -10.46 -7.40
CA ARG A 227 13.78 -11.77 -7.56
C ARG A 227 12.89 -11.87 -8.79
N LEU A 228 12.72 -10.79 -9.55
CA LEU A 228 11.89 -10.83 -10.76
C LEU A 228 12.44 -11.83 -11.78
N PRO A 229 11.56 -12.60 -12.43
CA PRO A 229 11.97 -13.48 -13.52
C PRO A 229 12.40 -12.69 -14.76
N ALA A 230 13.17 -13.34 -15.64
CA ALA A 230 13.74 -12.67 -16.81
C ALA A 230 12.71 -12.17 -17.82
N HIS A 231 11.50 -12.74 -17.83
CA HIS A 231 10.42 -12.30 -18.71
C HIS A 231 9.68 -11.06 -18.21
N ALA A 232 9.83 -10.71 -16.94
CA ALA A 232 9.17 -9.58 -16.33
C ALA A 232 9.77 -8.25 -16.77
N PHE A 233 9.02 -7.16 -16.55
CA PHE A 233 9.57 -5.81 -16.59
C PHE A 233 9.84 -5.26 -15.19
N ALA A 234 10.90 -4.48 -15.06
CA ALA A 234 11.27 -3.73 -13.86
C ALA A 234 11.24 -2.24 -14.22
N LEU A 235 10.20 -1.53 -13.77
CA LEU A 235 9.95 -0.12 -14.07
C LEU A 235 10.27 0.74 -12.85
N THR A 236 11.19 1.71 -13.00
CA THR A 236 11.61 2.56 -11.88
C THR A 236 11.49 4.05 -12.18
N ASN A 237 11.18 4.83 -11.15
CA ASN A 237 11.26 6.29 -11.17
C ASN A 237 12.72 6.74 -11.16
N ALA A 238 13.19 7.29 -12.30
CA ALA A 238 14.57 7.75 -12.44
C ALA A 238 14.85 9.08 -11.70
N ASP A 239 13.80 9.80 -11.32
CA ASP A 239 13.93 11.05 -10.55
C ASP A 239 14.10 10.81 -9.04
N ASP A 240 13.82 9.58 -8.55
CA ASP A 240 14.19 9.18 -7.20
C ASP A 240 15.68 8.75 -7.18
N LYS A 241 16.45 9.33 -6.26
CA LYS A 241 17.89 9.05 -6.12
C LYS A 241 18.23 7.56 -5.91
N ASN A 242 17.28 6.78 -5.40
CA ASN A 242 17.44 5.33 -5.20
C ASN A 242 16.75 4.51 -6.31
N GLY A 243 16.11 5.17 -7.29
CA GLY A 243 15.40 4.47 -8.37
C GLY A 243 16.27 3.50 -9.13
N LEU A 244 17.42 3.94 -9.60
CA LEU A 244 18.35 3.08 -10.34
C LEU A 244 18.97 1.96 -9.49
N VAL A 245 19.02 2.12 -8.15
CA VAL A 245 19.47 1.06 -7.23
C VAL A 245 18.56 -0.15 -7.31
N MET A 246 17.25 0.05 -7.51
CA MET A 246 16.28 -1.04 -7.64
C MET A 246 16.58 -1.96 -8.84
N LEU A 247 17.18 -1.42 -9.90
CA LEU A 247 17.45 -2.16 -11.13
C LEU A 247 18.82 -2.86 -11.17
N GLN A 248 19.69 -2.68 -10.16
CA GLN A 248 21.08 -3.10 -10.24
C GLN A 248 21.28 -4.60 -10.48
N ASN A 249 20.52 -5.46 -9.78
CA ASN A 249 20.72 -6.92 -9.80
C ASN A 249 19.55 -7.68 -10.43
N THR A 250 18.53 -6.97 -10.92
CA THR A 250 17.38 -7.63 -11.55
C THR A 250 17.77 -8.32 -12.86
N ARG A 251 17.17 -9.48 -13.13
CA ARG A 251 17.24 -10.18 -14.40
C ARG A 251 16.13 -9.76 -15.37
N ALA A 252 15.13 -9.02 -14.87
CA ALA A 252 14.01 -8.53 -15.65
C ALA A 252 14.43 -7.45 -16.66
N HIS A 253 13.59 -7.20 -17.66
CA HIS A 253 13.76 -6.08 -18.58
C HIS A 253 13.64 -4.76 -17.83
N ARG A 254 14.67 -3.90 -17.94
CA ARG A 254 14.79 -2.65 -17.17
C ARG A 254 14.20 -1.50 -17.93
N TYR A 255 13.34 -0.73 -17.27
CA TYR A 255 12.72 0.49 -17.81
C TYR A 255 12.72 1.59 -16.76
N THR A 256 12.79 2.82 -17.25
CA THR A 256 12.79 4.03 -16.43
C THR A 256 11.64 4.95 -16.83
N TYR A 257 11.12 5.69 -15.86
CA TYR A 257 10.19 6.79 -16.13
C TYR A 257 10.61 8.04 -15.35
N SER A 258 10.33 9.23 -15.91
CA SER A 258 10.76 10.51 -15.35
C SER A 258 9.87 11.67 -15.79
N CYS A 259 9.65 12.62 -14.87
CA CYS A 259 9.04 13.91 -15.18
C CYS A 259 10.08 15.04 -15.35
N ARG A 260 11.37 14.78 -15.08
CA ARG A 260 12.44 15.80 -15.03
C ARG A 260 13.60 15.51 -15.96
N THR A 261 13.93 14.27 -16.16
CA THR A 261 15.12 13.82 -16.91
C THR A 261 14.77 12.94 -18.09
N MET A 262 15.75 12.58 -18.91
CA MET A 262 15.59 11.59 -19.97
C MET A 262 15.32 10.21 -19.36
N ALA A 263 14.33 9.51 -19.88
CA ALA A 263 13.93 8.16 -19.47
C ALA A 263 13.24 7.44 -20.64
N ASP A 264 12.95 6.14 -20.47
CA ASP A 264 12.22 5.35 -21.48
C ASP A 264 10.79 5.88 -21.65
N PHE A 265 10.17 6.34 -20.56
CA PHE A 265 8.87 7.00 -20.56
C PHE A 265 8.98 8.35 -19.87
N THR A 266 8.37 9.38 -20.47
CA THR A 266 8.48 10.74 -19.94
C THR A 266 7.13 11.42 -19.82
N ALA A 267 6.98 12.28 -18.80
CA ALA A 267 5.85 13.20 -18.69
C ALA A 267 6.34 14.61 -18.40
N LYS A 268 5.57 15.60 -18.86
CA LYS A 268 5.75 17.01 -18.50
C LYS A 268 4.42 17.60 -18.10
N VAL A 269 4.38 18.27 -16.96
CA VAL A 269 3.23 19.07 -16.55
C VAL A 269 3.24 20.35 -17.37
N LEU A 270 2.18 20.61 -18.13
CA LEU A 270 2.00 21.80 -18.97
C LEU A 270 1.17 22.84 -18.24
N GLU A 271 0.02 22.45 -17.69
CA GLU A 271 -0.90 23.32 -16.95
C GLU A 271 -1.42 22.62 -15.70
N LYS A 272 -1.63 23.39 -14.63
CA LYS A 272 -2.15 22.92 -13.35
C LYS A 272 -3.42 23.68 -13.00
N HIS A 273 -4.48 22.93 -12.71
CA HIS A 273 -5.77 23.47 -12.26
C HIS A 273 -6.27 22.70 -11.04
N LEU A 274 -7.25 23.24 -10.33
CA LEU A 274 -7.85 22.57 -9.16
C LEU A 274 -8.65 21.32 -9.54
N ASP A 275 -9.20 21.28 -10.75
CA ASP A 275 -10.02 20.20 -11.30
C ASP A 275 -9.24 19.24 -12.21
N GLY A 276 -7.94 19.48 -12.41
CA GLY A 276 -7.12 18.61 -13.22
C GLY A 276 -5.78 19.21 -13.66
N THR A 277 -5.07 18.45 -14.47
CA THR A 277 -3.74 18.81 -14.98
C THR A 277 -3.63 18.44 -16.45
N LEU A 278 -3.12 19.34 -17.28
CA LEU A 278 -2.69 19.03 -18.64
C LEU A 278 -1.27 18.48 -18.59
N LEU A 279 -1.12 17.22 -19.01
CA LEU A 279 0.16 16.53 -19.09
C LEU A 279 0.56 16.32 -20.54
N ARG A 280 1.87 16.36 -20.83
CA ARG A 280 2.42 15.76 -22.04
C ARG A 280 3.01 14.41 -21.64
N LEU A 281 2.34 13.32 -22.02
CA LEU A 281 2.75 11.94 -21.79
C LEU A 281 3.36 11.37 -23.07
N ASP A 282 4.63 11.03 -23.04
CA ASP A 282 5.35 10.42 -24.16
C ASP A 282 5.12 11.17 -25.50
N GLY A 283 5.15 12.50 -25.42
CA GLY A 283 4.99 13.42 -26.55
C GLY A 283 3.56 13.92 -26.81
N GLU A 284 2.53 13.26 -26.28
CA GLU A 284 1.11 13.60 -26.52
C GLU A 284 0.50 14.38 -25.36
N GLU A 285 -0.38 15.33 -25.66
CA GLU A 285 -1.07 16.14 -24.65
C GLU A 285 -2.34 15.45 -24.19
N VAL A 286 -2.48 15.26 -22.87
CA VAL A 286 -3.60 14.61 -22.23
C VAL A 286 -4.08 15.42 -21.05
N TRP A 287 -5.36 15.78 -21.04
CA TRP A 287 -6.03 16.31 -19.87
C TRP A 287 -6.37 15.19 -18.89
N THR A 288 -6.06 15.39 -17.61
CA THR A 288 -6.35 14.43 -16.55
C THR A 288 -7.08 15.11 -15.39
N LYS A 289 -7.96 14.38 -14.71
CA LYS A 289 -8.70 14.85 -13.52
C LYS A 289 -7.86 14.80 -12.23
N PHE A 290 -6.56 14.69 -12.37
CA PHE A 290 -5.64 14.59 -11.24
C PHE A 290 -4.88 15.88 -11.05
N THR A 291 -4.64 16.22 -9.80
CA THR A 291 -3.95 17.42 -9.38
C THR A 291 -2.68 17.04 -8.62
N GLY A 292 -1.62 17.83 -8.79
CA GLY A 292 -0.33 17.65 -8.11
C GLY A 292 0.72 16.91 -8.91
N ASP A 293 1.98 17.37 -8.75
CA ASP A 293 3.13 16.81 -9.46
C ASP A 293 3.36 15.33 -9.16
N PHE A 294 3.08 14.91 -7.93
CA PHE A 294 3.17 13.50 -7.55
C PHE A 294 2.18 12.61 -8.33
N ASN A 295 1.01 13.13 -8.72
CA ASN A 295 0.07 12.40 -9.58
C ASN A 295 0.52 12.32 -11.03
N ALA A 296 1.31 13.28 -11.52
CA ALA A 296 1.96 13.15 -12.83
C ALA A 296 2.90 11.92 -12.86
N TYR A 297 3.67 11.68 -11.79
CA TYR A 297 4.48 10.47 -11.64
C TYR A 297 3.62 9.20 -11.55
N ASN A 298 2.53 9.20 -10.79
CA ASN A 298 1.63 8.05 -10.68
C ASN A 298 1.01 7.72 -12.05
N LEU A 299 0.49 8.72 -12.77
CA LEU A 299 -0.10 8.55 -14.10
C LEU A 299 0.92 8.11 -15.14
N LEU A 300 2.15 8.63 -15.08
CA LEU A 300 3.23 8.19 -15.96
C LEU A 300 3.61 6.73 -15.70
N ALA A 301 3.68 6.30 -14.42
CA ALA A 301 3.92 4.90 -14.07
C ALA A 301 2.79 3.99 -14.58
N VAL A 302 1.53 4.43 -14.46
CA VAL A 302 0.35 3.73 -15.01
C VAL A 302 0.44 3.62 -16.53
N TYR A 303 0.70 4.74 -17.21
CA TYR A 303 0.89 4.75 -18.66
C TYR A 303 1.99 3.79 -19.10
N ALA A 304 3.19 3.90 -18.50
CA ALA A 304 4.34 3.07 -18.84
C ALA A 304 4.05 1.58 -18.62
N ALA A 305 3.49 1.21 -17.47
CA ALA A 305 3.15 -0.18 -17.17
C ALA A 305 2.09 -0.74 -18.14
N ALA A 306 1.06 0.03 -18.48
CA ALA A 306 0.05 -0.38 -19.47
C ALA A 306 0.69 -0.60 -20.86
N ARG A 307 1.61 0.28 -21.27
CA ARG A 307 2.38 0.11 -22.51
C ARG A 307 3.24 -1.16 -22.48
N LEU A 308 3.91 -1.45 -21.37
CA LEU A 308 4.73 -2.65 -21.18
C LEU A 308 3.89 -3.93 -21.13
N LEU A 309 2.65 -3.85 -20.70
CA LEU A 309 1.66 -4.94 -20.77
C LEU A 309 1.10 -5.15 -22.18
N GLY A 310 1.46 -4.29 -23.16
CA GLY A 310 1.11 -4.44 -24.56
C GLY A 310 -0.14 -3.67 -25.02
N PHE A 311 -0.72 -2.79 -24.19
CA PHE A 311 -1.84 -1.96 -24.60
C PHE A 311 -1.38 -0.88 -25.61
N PRO A 312 -2.15 -0.62 -26.69
CA PRO A 312 -1.84 0.41 -27.68
C PRO A 312 -1.73 1.82 -27.07
N LYS A 313 -0.80 2.65 -27.58
CA LYS A 313 -0.54 4.00 -27.08
C LYS A 313 -1.81 4.85 -27.00
N GLU A 314 -2.54 4.90 -28.10
CA GLU A 314 -3.72 5.74 -28.27
C GLU A 314 -4.79 5.38 -27.26
N ASN A 315 -5.04 4.08 -27.06
CA ASN A 315 -6.02 3.59 -26.09
C ASN A 315 -5.60 3.94 -24.64
N VAL A 316 -4.31 3.79 -24.30
CA VAL A 316 -3.82 4.12 -22.97
C VAL A 316 -3.96 5.60 -22.67
N LEU A 317 -3.67 6.48 -23.65
CA LEU A 317 -3.84 7.93 -23.51
C LEU A 317 -5.30 8.32 -23.30
N GLU A 318 -6.22 7.73 -24.08
CA GLU A 318 -7.65 7.91 -23.91
C GLU A 318 -8.10 7.48 -22.51
N TYR A 319 -7.73 6.27 -22.07
CA TYR A 319 -8.15 5.77 -20.75
C TYR A 319 -7.55 6.57 -19.59
N VAL A 320 -6.30 7.04 -19.71
CA VAL A 320 -5.69 7.92 -18.68
C VAL A 320 -6.52 9.20 -18.51
N SER A 321 -7.11 9.76 -19.57
CA SER A 321 -7.97 10.95 -19.49
C SER A 321 -9.31 10.68 -18.77
N LEU A 322 -9.78 9.44 -18.78
CA LEU A 322 -11.04 9.02 -18.17
C LEU A 322 -10.88 8.64 -16.68
N LEU A 323 -9.67 8.30 -16.24
CA LEU A 323 -9.41 7.93 -14.86
C LEU A 323 -9.84 9.04 -13.90
N VAL A 324 -10.23 8.62 -12.69
CA VAL A 324 -10.64 9.52 -11.60
C VAL A 324 -9.77 9.28 -10.36
N PRO A 325 -9.60 10.28 -9.49
CA PRO A 325 -8.86 10.15 -8.24
C PRO A 325 -9.35 8.99 -7.38
N VAL A 326 -8.42 8.29 -6.76
CA VAL A 326 -8.69 7.18 -5.84
C VAL A 326 -9.22 7.74 -4.52
N SER A 327 -10.23 7.10 -3.95
CA SER A 327 -10.84 7.55 -2.70
C SER A 327 -9.81 7.77 -1.58
N GLY A 328 -9.86 8.95 -0.95
CA GLY A 328 -8.92 9.35 0.09
C GLY A 328 -7.49 9.63 -0.40
N ARG A 329 -7.31 9.91 -1.70
CA ARG A 329 -6.04 10.30 -2.31
C ARG A 329 -6.22 11.61 -3.08
N PHE A 330 -5.95 12.72 -2.42
CA PHE A 330 -6.23 14.07 -2.92
C PHE A 330 -7.70 14.21 -3.38
N GLU A 331 -8.61 13.65 -2.61
CA GLU A 331 -10.05 13.70 -2.91
C GLU A 331 -10.61 15.07 -2.50
N THR A 332 -11.27 15.77 -3.42
CA THR A 332 -11.77 17.12 -3.21
C THR A 332 -13.28 17.14 -2.95
N LEU A 333 -13.70 17.93 -1.98
CA LEU A 333 -15.08 18.24 -1.65
C LEU A 333 -15.25 19.77 -1.66
N ILE A 334 -16.27 20.28 -2.32
CA ILE A 334 -16.51 21.73 -2.44
C ILE A 334 -17.86 22.07 -1.82
N SER A 335 -17.86 23.03 -0.91
CA SER A 335 -19.11 23.57 -0.33
C SER A 335 -19.81 24.50 -1.32
N THR A 336 -21.11 24.74 -1.11
CA THR A 336 -21.88 25.73 -1.89
C THR A 336 -21.35 27.14 -1.73
N GLU A 337 -20.68 27.44 -0.61
CA GLU A 337 -20.05 28.73 -0.34
C GLU A 337 -18.69 28.89 -1.01
N GLY A 338 -18.19 27.83 -1.67
CA GLY A 338 -16.93 27.83 -2.41
C GLY A 338 -15.69 27.58 -1.55
N VAL A 339 -15.85 26.96 -0.38
CA VAL A 339 -14.73 26.39 0.41
C VAL A 339 -14.39 25.02 -0.15
N MET A 340 -13.10 24.74 -0.36
CA MET A 340 -12.62 23.43 -0.80
C MET A 340 -12.02 22.66 0.37
N ALA A 341 -12.42 21.41 0.56
CA ALA A 341 -11.75 20.45 1.44
C ALA A 341 -11.06 19.37 0.60
N VAL A 342 -9.80 19.12 0.91
CA VAL A 342 -8.98 18.05 0.34
C VAL A 342 -8.79 16.97 1.41
N VAL A 343 -9.21 15.74 1.12
CA VAL A 343 -9.02 14.58 2.01
C VAL A 343 -7.92 13.70 1.44
N ASP A 344 -6.87 13.46 2.24
CA ASP A 344 -5.71 12.68 1.80
C ASP A 344 -5.19 11.74 2.90
N TYR A 345 -4.61 10.63 2.48
CA TYR A 345 -3.97 9.63 3.36
C TYR A 345 -2.55 10.04 3.76
N ALA A 346 -2.11 11.26 3.54
CA ALA A 346 -0.78 11.76 3.88
C ALA A 346 -0.53 11.61 5.40
N HIS A 347 0.34 10.65 5.76
CA HIS A 347 0.67 10.29 7.14
C HIS A 347 2.20 10.19 7.36
N THR A 348 2.98 10.72 6.42
CA THR A 348 4.42 10.92 6.52
C THR A 348 4.78 12.38 6.25
N PRO A 349 5.91 12.89 6.75
CA PRO A 349 6.33 14.28 6.52
C PRO A 349 6.35 14.64 5.04
N ASP A 350 6.98 13.80 4.20
CA ASP A 350 7.07 13.97 2.75
C ASP A 350 5.69 14.00 2.07
N ALA A 351 4.79 13.10 2.47
CA ALA A 351 3.44 13.08 1.91
C ALA A 351 2.65 14.34 2.26
N VAL A 352 2.73 14.81 3.50
CA VAL A 352 2.10 16.07 3.96
C VAL A 352 2.67 17.25 3.17
N GLU A 353 3.98 17.32 3.00
CA GLU A 353 4.66 18.37 2.22
C GLU A 353 4.23 18.36 0.76
N ASN A 354 4.18 17.19 0.12
CA ASN A 354 3.79 17.04 -1.29
C ASN A 354 2.34 17.50 -1.53
N VAL A 355 1.42 17.12 -0.65
CA VAL A 355 0.02 17.55 -0.75
C VAL A 355 -0.10 19.05 -0.53
N LEU A 356 0.53 19.59 0.50
CA LEU A 356 0.46 21.01 0.83
C LEU A 356 1.15 21.91 -0.21
N SER A 357 2.32 21.51 -0.71
CA SER A 357 3.00 22.25 -1.79
C SER A 357 2.13 22.31 -3.05
N THR A 358 1.40 21.24 -3.35
CA THR A 358 0.42 21.22 -4.44
C THR A 358 -0.71 22.21 -4.19
N ILE A 359 -1.32 22.17 -3.00
CA ILE A 359 -2.39 23.10 -2.61
C ILE A 359 -1.92 24.56 -2.71
N CYS A 360 -0.73 24.85 -2.16
CA CYS A 360 -0.15 26.20 -2.21
C CYS A 360 0.15 26.67 -3.64
N GLY A 361 0.50 25.79 -4.54
CA GLY A 361 0.71 26.10 -5.96
C GLY A 361 -0.57 26.40 -6.74
N LEU A 362 -1.72 26.06 -6.20
CA LEU A 362 -3.03 26.17 -6.84
C LEU A 362 -3.95 27.22 -6.19
N LYS A 363 -3.71 27.57 -4.91
CA LYS A 363 -4.53 28.54 -4.19
C LYS A 363 -4.43 29.94 -4.79
N GLY A 364 -5.52 30.72 -4.74
CA GLY A 364 -5.50 32.15 -5.03
C GLY A 364 -4.58 32.90 -4.06
N ARG A 365 -4.10 34.09 -4.47
CA ARG A 365 -3.16 34.88 -3.65
C ARG A 365 -3.69 35.22 -2.26
N ASP A 366 -4.97 35.53 -2.18
CA ASP A 366 -5.64 35.97 -0.95
C ASP A 366 -6.28 34.84 -0.16
N ASN A 367 -6.25 33.62 -0.68
CA ASN A 367 -6.85 32.46 -0.02
C ASN A 367 -5.90 31.82 1.01
N GLN A 368 -6.49 31.25 2.05
CA GLN A 368 -5.77 30.58 3.13
C GLN A 368 -5.72 29.06 2.92
N VAL A 369 -4.71 28.44 3.52
CA VAL A 369 -4.61 26.99 3.69
C VAL A 369 -4.74 26.65 5.16
N ILE A 370 -5.75 25.86 5.48
CA ILE A 370 -6.00 25.37 6.84
C ILE A 370 -5.77 23.87 6.86
N THR A 371 -4.88 23.39 7.73
CA THR A 371 -4.53 21.96 7.77
C THR A 371 -4.97 21.31 9.06
N VAL A 372 -5.75 20.23 8.94
CA VAL A 372 -6.09 19.30 10.03
C VAL A 372 -5.25 18.05 9.85
N VAL A 373 -4.35 17.78 10.79
CA VAL A 373 -3.41 16.64 10.68
C VAL A 373 -3.22 15.95 12.03
N GLY A 374 -3.15 14.62 12.00
CA GLY A 374 -2.84 13.78 13.14
C GLY A 374 -1.79 12.72 12.80
N ALA A 375 -1.24 12.07 13.81
CA ALA A 375 -0.33 10.96 13.65
C ALA A 375 -0.88 9.69 14.30
N GLY A 376 -0.57 8.52 13.72
CA GLY A 376 -0.98 7.23 14.28
C GLY A 376 -0.15 6.82 15.50
N GLY A 377 -0.81 6.21 16.49
CA GLY A 377 -0.15 5.50 17.59
C GLY A 377 0.45 4.17 17.15
N ASP A 378 1.32 3.59 17.96
CA ASP A 378 2.05 2.33 17.72
C ASP A 378 2.78 2.34 16.35
N ARG A 379 3.37 3.50 16.01
CA ARG A 379 4.11 3.76 14.77
C ARG A 379 5.37 4.56 15.08
N ASP A 380 6.17 4.81 14.05
CA ASP A 380 7.38 5.62 14.15
C ASP A 380 7.07 7.01 14.75
N LYS A 381 7.56 7.25 15.97
CA LYS A 381 7.34 8.50 16.70
C LYS A 381 8.18 9.65 16.14
N THR A 382 9.29 9.34 15.47
CA THR A 382 10.24 10.37 14.99
C THR A 382 9.62 11.25 13.91
N LYS A 383 8.65 10.74 13.15
CA LYS A 383 7.95 11.49 12.12
C LYS A 383 6.91 12.49 12.66
N ARG A 384 6.44 12.35 13.92
CA ARG A 384 5.40 13.21 14.51
C ARG A 384 5.78 14.69 14.50
N PRO A 385 6.94 15.10 15.02
CA PRO A 385 7.40 16.49 14.92
C PRO A 385 7.58 16.98 13.49
N GLU A 386 8.13 16.13 12.61
CA GLU A 386 8.41 16.48 11.24
C GLU A 386 7.11 16.73 10.43
N MET A 387 6.04 15.97 10.71
CA MET A 387 4.73 16.19 10.11
C MET A 387 4.13 17.54 10.53
N ALA A 388 4.26 17.90 11.81
CA ALA A 388 3.79 19.21 12.29
C ALA A 388 4.61 20.37 11.69
N ASP A 389 5.94 20.24 11.60
CA ASP A 389 6.80 21.23 10.92
C ASP A 389 6.41 21.40 9.45
N ALA A 390 6.20 20.29 8.72
CA ALA A 390 5.74 20.33 7.32
C ALA A 390 4.39 21.05 7.20
N ALA A 391 3.42 20.74 8.06
CA ALA A 391 2.14 21.44 8.07
C ALA A 391 2.29 22.94 8.32
N CYS A 392 3.11 23.34 9.29
CA CYS A 392 3.32 24.75 9.65
C CYS A 392 4.01 25.57 8.53
N ARG A 393 4.90 24.95 7.76
CA ARG A 393 5.61 25.64 6.66
C ARG A 393 4.70 26.07 5.51
N TYR A 394 3.62 25.32 5.29
CA TYR A 394 2.76 25.50 4.12
C TYR A 394 1.36 26.04 4.44
N SER A 395 0.95 26.05 5.73
CA SER A 395 -0.41 26.41 6.12
C SER A 395 -0.46 27.74 6.84
N ASP A 396 -1.54 28.47 6.64
CA ASP A 396 -1.87 29.69 7.37
C ASP A 396 -2.38 29.33 8.78
N HIS A 397 -3.11 28.20 8.92
CA HIS A 397 -3.55 27.64 10.19
C HIS A 397 -3.35 26.12 10.22
N VAL A 398 -2.96 25.58 11.37
CA VAL A 398 -2.77 24.13 11.59
C VAL A 398 -3.55 23.70 12.83
N ILE A 399 -4.34 22.64 12.68
CA ILE A 399 -5.02 21.99 13.79
C ILE A 399 -4.45 20.59 13.95
N LEU A 400 -3.73 20.36 15.04
CA LEU A 400 -3.21 19.04 15.38
C LEU A 400 -4.29 18.25 16.13
N THR A 401 -4.57 17.04 15.66
CA THR A 401 -5.70 16.24 16.14
C THR A 401 -5.37 14.76 16.27
N SER A 402 -6.29 13.98 16.82
CA SER A 402 -6.16 12.53 16.86
C SER A 402 -6.40 11.90 15.48
N ASP A 403 -5.58 10.93 15.13
CA ASP A 403 -5.78 10.02 13.99
C ASP A 403 -6.29 8.66 14.53
N ASN A 404 -5.51 7.59 14.44
CA ASN A 404 -5.72 6.30 15.08
C ASN A 404 -4.76 6.18 16.27
N PRO A 405 -5.12 6.54 17.50
CA PRO A 405 -4.20 6.47 18.64
C PRO A 405 -3.83 5.03 19.03
N ARG A 406 -4.62 4.05 18.64
CA ARG A 406 -4.45 2.62 18.93
C ARG A 406 -4.30 2.37 20.45
N SER A 407 -3.11 1.94 20.93
CA SER A 407 -2.85 1.72 22.36
C SER A 407 -2.32 2.98 23.09
N GLU A 408 -1.87 4.00 22.33
CA GLU A 408 -1.29 5.22 22.91
C GLU A 408 -2.35 6.25 23.34
N ASP A 409 -1.96 7.14 24.26
CA ASP A 409 -2.75 8.32 24.61
C ASP A 409 -2.75 9.34 23.46
N PRO A 410 -3.92 9.72 22.91
CA PRO A 410 -4.00 10.65 21.80
C PRO A 410 -3.41 12.02 22.12
N GLU A 411 -3.52 12.48 23.38
CA GLU A 411 -2.95 13.76 23.79
C GLU A 411 -1.42 13.70 23.83
N GLN A 412 -0.85 12.54 24.17
CA GLN A 412 0.61 12.37 24.10
C GLN A 412 1.12 12.44 22.68
N ILE A 413 0.40 11.83 21.73
CA ILE A 413 0.73 11.90 20.30
C ILE A 413 0.72 13.35 19.81
N ILE A 414 -0.29 14.14 20.20
CA ILE A 414 -0.38 15.57 19.87
C ILE A 414 0.77 16.35 20.52
N ARG A 415 1.12 16.07 21.79
CA ARG A 415 2.29 16.68 22.43
C ARG A 415 3.59 16.39 21.69
N ASP A 416 3.78 15.16 21.23
CA ASP A 416 4.96 14.80 20.42
C ASP A 416 4.99 15.59 19.10
N MET A 417 3.84 15.79 18.44
CA MET A 417 3.73 16.61 17.23
C MET A 417 4.06 18.09 17.51
N LEU A 418 3.58 18.63 18.62
CA LEU A 418 3.83 20.03 19.03
C LEU A 418 5.33 20.32 19.19
N THR A 419 6.16 19.34 19.51
CA THR A 419 7.62 19.55 19.59
C THR A 419 8.26 19.95 18.26
N GLY A 420 7.57 19.70 17.12
CA GLY A 420 8.01 20.10 15.80
C GLY A 420 7.57 21.52 15.38
N VAL A 421 6.73 22.16 16.20
CA VAL A 421 6.25 23.54 15.92
C VAL A 421 7.32 24.54 16.32
N LYS A 422 8.00 25.10 15.30
CA LYS A 422 9.10 26.06 15.50
C LYS A 422 8.61 27.39 16.05
N GLU A 423 9.54 28.12 16.68
CA GLU A 423 9.30 29.50 17.10
C GLU A 423 8.83 30.36 15.92
N GLY A 424 7.76 31.15 16.12
CA GLY A 424 7.13 31.94 15.05
C GLY A 424 5.92 31.29 14.38
N PHE A 425 5.67 29.99 14.55
CA PHE A 425 4.45 29.32 14.06
C PHE A 425 3.40 29.04 15.14
N GLN A 426 3.74 29.15 16.41
CA GLN A 426 2.89 28.77 17.54
C GLN A 426 1.52 29.43 17.53
N TYR A 427 1.41 30.68 17.07
CA TYR A 427 0.15 31.42 17.00
C TYR A 427 -0.81 30.91 15.90
N ARG A 428 -0.33 30.06 14.99
CA ARG A 428 -1.12 29.44 13.92
C ARG A 428 -1.54 28.01 14.24
N VAL A 429 -1.08 27.47 15.37
CA VAL A 429 -1.27 26.06 15.71
C VAL A 429 -2.22 25.92 16.87
N GLU A 430 -3.27 25.12 16.68
CA GLU A 430 -4.22 24.74 17.71
C GLU A 430 -4.20 23.21 17.88
N ALA A 431 -4.39 22.74 19.11
CA ALA A 431 -4.51 21.31 19.42
C ALA A 431 -5.94 20.99 19.81
N ILE A 432 -6.60 20.13 19.05
CA ILE A 432 -7.98 19.68 19.30
C ILE A 432 -8.01 18.17 19.18
N THR A 433 -8.11 17.47 20.29
CA THR A 433 -8.01 15.98 20.32
C THR A 433 -9.15 15.31 19.56
N ASP A 434 -10.39 15.83 19.70
CA ASP A 434 -11.54 15.34 18.94
C ASP A 434 -11.43 15.75 17.46
N ARG A 435 -11.28 14.75 16.58
CA ARG A 435 -11.08 14.98 15.15
C ARG A 435 -12.31 15.60 14.46
N LYS A 436 -13.53 15.29 14.90
CA LYS A 436 -14.75 15.90 14.36
C LYS A 436 -14.79 17.41 14.69
N GLU A 437 -14.45 17.76 15.93
CA GLU A 437 -14.36 19.16 16.35
C GLU A 437 -13.20 19.90 15.64
N ALA A 438 -12.07 19.22 15.40
CA ALA A 438 -10.97 19.80 14.64
C ALA A 438 -11.39 20.14 13.19
N ILE A 439 -12.08 19.23 12.52
CA ILE A 439 -12.62 19.46 11.17
C ILE A 439 -13.67 20.58 11.19
N ARG A 440 -14.59 20.58 12.17
CA ARG A 440 -15.60 21.64 12.34
C ARG A 440 -14.96 23.00 12.52
N LYS A 441 -13.92 23.08 13.36
CA LYS A 441 -13.18 24.32 13.59
C LYS A 441 -12.52 24.82 12.32
N ALA A 442 -11.85 23.92 11.56
CA ALA A 442 -11.21 24.27 10.29
C ALA A 442 -12.22 24.83 9.27
N ILE A 443 -13.38 24.18 9.13
CA ILE A 443 -14.44 24.63 8.22
C ILE A 443 -15.01 25.98 8.68
N GLY A 444 -15.22 26.17 9.99
CA GLY A 444 -15.74 27.44 10.55
C GLY A 444 -14.76 28.62 10.43
N MET A 445 -13.47 28.38 10.21
CA MET A 445 -12.46 29.42 9.96
C MET A 445 -12.35 29.80 8.48
N ALA A 446 -12.76 28.90 7.58
CA ALA A 446 -12.55 29.05 6.14
C ALA A 446 -13.57 30.01 5.51
N SER A 447 -13.10 30.76 4.53
CA SER A 447 -13.89 31.64 3.67
C SER A 447 -13.88 31.15 2.22
N LYS A 448 -14.69 31.74 1.36
CA LYS A 448 -14.76 31.40 -0.06
C LYS A 448 -13.37 31.39 -0.73
N GLY A 449 -13.03 30.28 -1.35
CA GLY A 449 -11.75 30.09 -2.05
C GLY A 449 -10.64 29.55 -1.16
N ASP A 450 -10.81 29.50 0.17
CA ASP A 450 -9.87 28.86 1.07
C ASP A 450 -9.87 27.35 0.88
N ILE A 451 -8.72 26.73 1.18
CA ILE A 451 -8.52 25.29 1.02
C ILE A 451 -8.21 24.66 2.38
N ILE A 452 -8.98 23.64 2.75
CA ILE A 452 -8.78 22.87 3.96
C ILE A 452 -8.15 21.53 3.57
N LEU A 453 -6.99 21.20 4.13
CA LEU A 453 -6.45 19.85 4.05
C LEU A 453 -6.83 19.05 5.30
N VAL A 454 -7.49 17.91 5.12
CA VAL A 454 -7.72 16.91 6.17
C VAL A 454 -6.87 15.69 5.87
N ALA A 455 -5.73 15.57 6.59
CA ALA A 455 -4.69 14.59 6.33
C ALA A 455 -4.66 13.44 7.35
N GLY A 456 -4.18 12.28 6.92
CA GLY A 456 -3.88 11.11 7.73
C GLY A 456 -4.75 9.90 7.41
N LYS A 457 -6.08 10.04 7.48
CA LYS A 457 -7.02 8.92 7.34
C LYS A 457 -7.40 8.59 5.90
N GLY A 458 -7.53 9.59 5.04
CA GLY A 458 -7.90 9.41 3.64
C GLY A 458 -9.18 8.59 3.47
N HIS A 459 -9.04 7.34 3.03
CA HIS A 459 -10.16 6.39 2.79
C HIS A 459 -10.64 5.65 4.04
N GLU A 460 -9.93 5.76 5.16
CA GLU A 460 -10.30 5.03 6.39
C GLU A 460 -11.63 5.55 6.96
N ASN A 461 -12.57 4.65 7.18
CA ASN A 461 -13.89 4.93 7.75
C ASN A 461 -14.00 4.53 9.23
N TYR A 462 -12.86 4.47 9.94
CA TYR A 462 -12.81 4.13 11.36
C TYR A 462 -11.72 4.91 12.09
N GLN A 463 -11.87 5.04 13.40
CA GLN A 463 -10.84 5.44 14.33
C GLN A 463 -10.57 4.30 15.31
N ALA A 464 -9.31 3.85 15.39
CA ALA A 464 -8.88 2.76 16.27
C ALA A 464 -8.41 3.32 17.62
N VAL A 465 -9.15 3.02 18.69
CA VAL A 465 -8.87 3.45 20.06
C VAL A 465 -8.85 2.23 20.97
N LYS A 466 -7.75 1.96 21.67
CA LYS A 466 -7.60 0.84 22.64
C LYS A 466 -8.09 -0.51 22.08
N GLY A 467 -7.73 -0.80 20.81
CA GLY A 467 -8.08 -2.06 20.13
C GLY A 467 -9.50 -2.11 19.54
N VAL A 468 -10.33 -1.09 19.76
CA VAL A 468 -11.69 -1.01 19.18
C VAL A 468 -11.69 -0.06 17.99
N LYS A 469 -12.35 -0.46 16.89
CA LYS A 469 -12.59 0.39 15.73
C LYS A 469 -13.96 1.05 15.87
N HIS A 470 -13.97 2.37 15.98
CA HIS A 470 -15.18 3.18 15.95
C HIS A 470 -15.38 3.74 14.54
N HIS A 471 -16.62 3.78 14.06
CA HIS A 471 -16.91 4.41 12.77
C HIS A 471 -16.52 5.89 12.76
N PHE A 472 -15.74 6.31 11.80
CA PHE A 472 -15.30 7.68 11.61
C PHE A 472 -14.75 7.87 10.19
N ASP A 473 -15.43 8.65 9.35
CA ASP A 473 -15.01 8.97 7.98
C ASP A 473 -14.90 10.49 7.84
N ASP A 474 -13.70 10.98 7.51
CA ASP A 474 -13.43 12.41 7.33
C ASP A 474 -14.39 13.05 6.31
N LYS A 475 -14.72 12.34 5.24
CA LYS A 475 -15.59 12.84 4.15
C LYS A 475 -17.05 12.96 4.59
N GLU A 476 -17.54 12.00 5.39
CA GLU A 476 -18.87 12.06 5.97
C GLU A 476 -18.99 13.27 6.89
N VAL A 477 -18.01 13.49 7.74
CA VAL A 477 -17.95 14.65 8.65
C VAL A 477 -17.93 15.97 7.88
N ILE A 478 -17.11 16.09 6.83
CA ILE A 478 -17.02 17.29 6.01
C ILE A 478 -18.36 17.55 5.30
N ARG A 479 -18.98 16.53 4.70
CA ARG A 479 -20.30 16.68 4.04
C ARG A 479 -21.38 17.11 5.02
N GLU A 480 -21.45 16.46 6.19
CA GLU A 480 -22.39 16.83 7.24
C GLU A 480 -22.28 18.33 7.60
N ILE A 481 -21.04 18.84 7.75
CA ILE A 481 -20.83 20.23 8.14
C ILE A 481 -21.11 21.17 6.97
N PHE A 482 -20.70 20.85 5.74
CA PHE A 482 -21.03 21.62 4.54
C PHE A 482 -22.55 21.71 4.32
N ASP A 483 -23.30 20.62 4.56
CA ASP A 483 -24.76 20.60 4.44
C ASP A 483 -25.45 21.40 5.55
N LEU A 484 -24.89 21.44 6.78
CA LEU A 484 -25.41 22.25 7.89
C LEU A 484 -25.17 23.75 7.67
N SER A 485 -24.09 24.13 7.01
CA SER A 485 -23.82 25.55 6.66
C SER A 485 -24.78 26.08 5.61
N ASN A 486 -25.54 25.21 4.95
CA ASN A 486 -26.56 25.55 3.95
C ASN A 486 -27.98 25.77 4.54
N ARG A 487 -28.15 25.62 5.85
CA ARG A 487 -29.44 25.82 6.58
C ARG A 487 -29.39 27.08 7.42
#